data_5cd0e41e5de9771046f06e7735df8c8d
#
_entry.id   5cd0e41e5de9771046f06e7735df8c8d
#
_cell.length_a   1.000
_cell.length_b   1.000
_cell.length_c   1.000
_cell.angle_alpha   90.00
_cell.angle_beta   90.00
_cell.angle_gamma   90.00
#
_symmetry.space_group_name_H-M   'P 1'
#
loop_
_entity.id
_entity.type
_entity.pdbx_description
1 polymer ?
#
loop_
_entity_poly.entity_id
_entity_poly.type
_entity_poly.pdbx_seq_one_letter_code
_entity_poly.pdbx_strand_id
1 'polypeptide(L)'
;MHTLMCVWAVQSHQKEARPSALAKYSQVSPSAISQTLKTLEEKELVKRVRSEKDSRSVVIALTEKGRTFVNEIQEIRSRYFNEMFEVIGVDDMRALIRITRRVLDFCESKHDAYGSKIMIDNAANEEMSDMPSKQSAGEVLPCE
;
A
#
# COMPACT_ATOMS: atom_id res chain seq x y z
N MET A 1 -2.53 -15.63 0.64
CA MET A 1 -3.82 -15.27 1.29
C MET A 1 -4.24 -13.83 0.98
N HIS A 2 -3.40 -12.82 1.24
CA HIS A 2 -3.71 -11.40 1.04
C HIS A 2 -4.23 -11.06 -0.38
N THR A 3 -3.55 -11.50 -1.43
CA THR A 3 -3.96 -11.21 -2.83
C THR A 3 -5.35 -11.75 -3.18
N LEU A 4 -5.74 -12.93 -2.68
CA LEU A 4 -7.07 -13.48 -2.90
C LEU A 4 -8.16 -12.59 -2.27
N MET A 5 -7.90 -12.10 -1.06
CA MET A 5 -8.78 -11.15 -0.37
C MET A 5 -8.86 -9.80 -1.11
N CYS A 6 -7.76 -9.34 -1.73
CA CYS A 6 -7.77 -8.16 -2.59
C CYS A 6 -8.64 -8.35 -3.84
N VAL A 7 -8.56 -9.52 -4.49
CA VAL A 7 -9.45 -9.85 -5.63
C VAL A 7 -10.91 -9.80 -5.21
N TRP A 8 -11.25 -10.43 -4.08
CA TRP A 8 -12.60 -10.41 -3.52
C TRP A 8 -13.07 -8.98 -3.21
N ALA A 9 -12.25 -8.18 -2.51
CA ALA A 9 -12.60 -6.80 -2.15
C ALA A 9 -12.86 -5.92 -3.37
N VAL A 10 -12.01 -6.02 -4.41
CA VAL A 10 -12.18 -5.28 -5.66
C VAL A 10 -13.47 -5.67 -6.36
N GLN A 11 -13.79 -6.97 -6.42
CA GLN A 11 -15.01 -7.47 -7.05
C GLN A 11 -16.28 -7.11 -6.25
N SER A 12 -16.23 -7.11 -4.91
CA SER A 12 -17.35 -6.70 -4.06
C SER A 12 -17.76 -5.25 -4.28
N HIS A 13 -16.84 -4.40 -4.75
CA HIS A 13 -17.12 -3.03 -5.17
C HIS A 13 -17.45 -2.89 -6.66
N GLN A 14 -17.84 -3.96 -7.33
CA GLN A 14 -18.14 -4.01 -8.77
C GLN A 14 -17.03 -3.46 -9.68
N LYS A 15 -15.79 -3.57 -9.23
CA LYS A 15 -14.60 -3.15 -9.99
C LYS A 15 -13.92 -4.36 -10.62
N GLU A 16 -13.28 -4.14 -11.75
CA GLU A 16 -12.47 -5.16 -12.40
C GLU A 16 -11.12 -5.33 -11.68
N ALA A 17 -10.85 -6.55 -11.23
CA ALA A 17 -9.58 -6.88 -10.60
C ALA A 17 -8.48 -7.09 -11.65
N ARG A 18 -7.91 -6.01 -12.17
CA ARG A 18 -6.79 -6.05 -13.11
C ARG A 18 -5.48 -6.32 -12.35
N PRO A 19 -4.55 -7.13 -12.88
CA PRO A 19 -3.27 -7.41 -12.20
C PRO A 19 -2.51 -6.15 -11.77
N SER A 20 -2.49 -5.10 -12.59
CA SER A 20 -1.86 -3.82 -12.27
C SER A 20 -2.53 -3.09 -11.11
N ALA A 21 -3.87 -3.12 -11.05
CA ALA A 21 -4.62 -2.54 -9.94
C ALA A 21 -4.40 -3.32 -8.64
N LEU A 22 -4.34 -4.65 -8.72
CA LEU A 22 -4.03 -5.51 -7.58
C LEU A 22 -2.62 -5.27 -7.04
N ALA A 23 -1.62 -5.10 -7.93
CA ALA A 23 -0.25 -4.77 -7.54
C ALA A 23 -0.19 -3.45 -6.77
N LYS A 24 -0.85 -2.42 -7.30
CA LYS A 24 -0.94 -1.09 -6.65
C LYS A 24 -1.68 -1.17 -5.30
N TYR A 25 -2.80 -1.88 -5.24
CA TYR A 25 -3.58 -2.03 -4.01
C TYR A 25 -2.82 -2.79 -2.92
N SER A 26 -2.09 -3.83 -3.32
CA SER A 26 -1.30 -4.67 -2.40
C SER A 26 0.09 -4.09 -2.08
N GLN A 27 0.48 -2.98 -2.71
CA GLN A 27 1.80 -2.35 -2.57
C GLN A 27 2.98 -3.32 -2.86
N VAL A 28 2.81 -4.18 -3.85
CA VAL A 28 3.84 -5.14 -4.28
C VAL A 28 4.19 -4.95 -5.76
N SER A 29 5.33 -5.49 -6.16
CA SER A 29 5.77 -5.39 -7.56
C SER A 29 4.84 -6.14 -8.52
N PRO A 30 4.73 -5.72 -9.79
CA PRO A 30 3.95 -6.44 -10.80
C PRO A 30 4.40 -7.90 -11.00
N SER A 31 5.69 -8.19 -10.84
CA SER A 31 6.23 -9.55 -10.92
C SER A 31 5.75 -10.42 -9.75
N ALA A 32 5.76 -9.88 -8.53
CA ALA A 32 5.28 -10.59 -7.34
C ALA A 32 3.78 -10.90 -7.43
N ILE A 33 2.96 -9.94 -7.90
CA ILE A 33 1.53 -10.19 -8.15
C ILE A 33 1.34 -11.27 -9.20
N SER A 34 2.08 -11.22 -10.31
CA SER A 34 1.95 -12.22 -11.39
C SER A 34 2.26 -13.63 -10.88
N GLN A 35 3.29 -13.77 -10.06
CA GLN A 35 3.66 -15.07 -9.46
C GLN A 35 2.60 -15.56 -8.47
N THR A 36 2.10 -14.66 -7.61
CA THR A 36 1.03 -15.00 -6.66
C THR A 36 -0.25 -15.41 -7.37
N LEU A 37 -0.65 -14.68 -8.44
CA LEU A 37 -1.82 -15.02 -9.24
C LEU A 37 -1.67 -16.37 -9.93
N LYS A 38 -0.48 -16.71 -10.44
CA LYS A 38 -0.20 -18.03 -11.01
C LYS A 38 -0.43 -19.15 -9.97
N THR A 39 0.10 -18.98 -8.76
CA THR A 39 -0.11 -19.94 -7.66
C THR A 39 -1.59 -20.08 -7.29
N LEU A 40 -2.36 -18.97 -7.31
CA LEU A 40 -3.80 -19.01 -7.03
C LEU A 40 -4.59 -19.66 -8.17
N GLU A 41 -4.16 -19.51 -9.42
CA GLU A 41 -4.72 -20.22 -10.59
C GLU A 41 -4.44 -21.74 -10.50
N GLU A 42 -3.21 -22.13 -10.16
CA GLU A 42 -2.84 -23.54 -9.96
C GLU A 42 -3.67 -24.22 -8.85
N LYS A 43 -4.06 -23.44 -7.83
CA LYS A 43 -4.97 -23.91 -6.75
C LYS A 43 -6.46 -23.82 -7.12
N GLU A 44 -6.76 -23.36 -8.34
CA GLU A 44 -8.12 -23.17 -8.84
C GLU A 44 -8.96 -22.18 -8.01
N LEU A 45 -8.34 -21.23 -7.35
CA LEU A 45 -9.03 -20.21 -6.54
C LEU A 45 -9.40 -18.97 -7.36
N VAL A 46 -8.63 -18.69 -8.40
CA VAL A 46 -8.89 -17.59 -9.35
C VAL A 46 -8.77 -18.08 -10.78
N LYS A 47 -9.33 -17.33 -11.70
CA LYS A 47 -9.19 -17.54 -13.14
C LYS A 47 -8.99 -16.21 -13.86
N ARG A 48 -8.32 -16.25 -15.01
CA ARG A 48 -8.21 -15.10 -15.91
C ARG A 48 -9.40 -15.09 -16.86
N VAL A 49 -10.05 -13.96 -16.97
CA VAL A 49 -11.16 -13.74 -17.90
C VAL A 49 -10.93 -12.47 -18.70
N ARG A 50 -11.53 -12.36 -19.87
CA ARG A 50 -11.51 -11.10 -20.63
C ARG A 50 -12.42 -10.08 -19.93
N SER A 51 -12.00 -8.82 -19.92
CA SER A 51 -12.81 -7.73 -19.41
C SER A 51 -14.04 -7.53 -20.29
N GLU A 52 -15.20 -7.34 -19.67
CA GLU A 52 -16.43 -6.98 -20.38
C GLU A 52 -16.38 -5.57 -20.98
N LYS A 53 -15.57 -4.68 -20.34
CA LYS A 53 -15.42 -3.27 -20.77
C LYS A 53 -14.37 -3.09 -21.87
N ASP A 54 -13.38 -3.97 -21.92
CA ASP A 54 -12.28 -3.92 -22.87
C ASP A 54 -11.79 -5.33 -23.15
N SER A 55 -12.21 -5.89 -24.29
CA SER A 55 -11.88 -7.27 -24.68
C SER A 55 -10.38 -7.54 -24.85
N ARG A 56 -9.54 -6.51 -24.92
CA ARG A 56 -8.08 -6.61 -24.98
C ARG A 56 -7.44 -6.76 -23.60
N SER A 57 -8.16 -6.43 -22.53
CA SER A 57 -7.64 -6.54 -21.16
C SER A 57 -8.11 -7.80 -20.46
N VAL A 58 -7.21 -8.32 -19.61
CA VAL A 58 -7.45 -9.48 -18.77
C VAL A 58 -7.72 -9.03 -17.36
N VAL A 59 -8.76 -9.60 -16.74
CA VAL A 59 -9.12 -9.41 -15.34
C VAL A 59 -9.08 -10.74 -14.60
N ILE A 60 -8.86 -10.67 -13.31
CA ILE A 60 -8.83 -11.82 -12.42
C ILE A 60 -10.22 -11.97 -11.79
N ALA A 61 -10.78 -13.15 -11.89
CA ALA A 61 -12.06 -13.49 -11.26
C ALA A 61 -11.88 -14.67 -10.28
N LEU A 62 -12.64 -14.62 -9.17
CA LEU A 62 -12.74 -15.77 -8.28
C LEU A 62 -13.48 -16.92 -9.00
N THR A 63 -13.00 -18.14 -8.82
CA THR A 63 -13.75 -19.36 -9.15
C THR A 63 -14.81 -19.62 -8.08
N GLU A 64 -15.67 -20.61 -8.27
CA GLU A 64 -16.61 -21.07 -7.23
C GLU A 64 -15.85 -21.51 -5.97
N LYS A 65 -14.82 -22.34 -6.14
CA LYS A 65 -13.91 -22.75 -5.06
C LYS A 65 -13.27 -21.56 -4.34
N GLY A 66 -12.84 -20.54 -5.11
CA GLY A 66 -12.28 -19.31 -4.54
C GLY A 66 -13.29 -18.52 -3.73
N ARG A 67 -14.54 -18.43 -4.18
CA ARG A 67 -15.62 -17.76 -3.44
C ARG A 67 -15.94 -18.48 -2.12
N THR A 68 -16.12 -19.80 -2.18
CA THR A 68 -16.33 -20.62 -0.98
C THR A 68 -15.22 -20.41 0.04
N PHE A 69 -13.97 -20.50 -0.40
CA PHE A 69 -12.81 -20.31 0.45
C PHE A 69 -12.74 -18.91 1.08
N VAL A 70 -13.04 -17.87 0.32
CA VAL A 70 -13.09 -16.50 0.84
C VAL A 70 -14.23 -16.33 1.85
N ASN A 71 -15.41 -16.90 1.60
CA ASN A 71 -16.54 -16.83 2.52
C ASN A 71 -16.22 -17.50 3.86
N GLU A 72 -15.61 -18.68 3.84
CA GLU A 72 -15.15 -19.37 5.06
C GLU A 72 -14.20 -18.49 5.89
N ILE A 73 -13.23 -17.84 5.23
CA ILE A 73 -12.31 -16.91 5.90
C ILE A 73 -13.07 -15.71 6.50
N GLN A 74 -14.02 -15.16 5.76
CA GLN A 74 -14.83 -14.03 6.24
C GLN A 74 -15.66 -14.42 7.47
N GLU A 75 -16.25 -15.61 7.48
CA GLU A 75 -17.00 -16.14 8.62
C GLU A 75 -16.12 -16.31 9.86
N ILE A 76 -14.94 -16.93 9.70
CA ILE A 76 -13.96 -17.09 10.79
C ILE A 76 -13.55 -15.72 11.33
N ARG A 77 -13.26 -14.78 10.44
CA ARG A 77 -12.85 -13.42 10.81
C ARG A 77 -13.97 -12.68 11.54
N SER A 78 -15.19 -12.77 11.05
CA SER A 78 -16.35 -12.13 11.67
C SER A 78 -16.60 -12.68 13.07
N ARG A 79 -16.51 -13.99 13.25
CA ARG A 79 -16.63 -14.63 14.55
C ARG A 79 -15.57 -14.13 15.53
N TYR A 80 -14.31 -14.13 15.11
CA TYR A 80 -13.20 -13.62 15.92
C TYR A 80 -13.40 -12.15 16.34
N PHE A 81 -13.83 -11.29 15.41
CA PHE A 81 -14.11 -9.89 15.73
C PHE A 81 -15.29 -9.73 16.68
N ASN A 82 -16.36 -10.52 16.49
CA ASN A 82 -17.51 -10.48 17.40
C ASN A 82 -17.13 -10.88 18.83
N GLU A 83 -16.39 -11.98 18.99
CA GLU A 83 -15.86 -12.41 20.29
C GLU A 83 -14.96 -11.34 20.93
N MET A 84 -14.09 -10.72 20.14
CA MET A 84 -13.24 -9.62 20.61
C MET A 84 -14.09 -8.41 21.05
N PHE A 85 -15.13 -8.04 20.30
CA PHE A 85 -16.02 -6.94 20.67
C PHE A 85 -16.84 -7.23 21.95
N GLU A 86 -17.24 -8.47 22.16
CA GLU A 86 -17.91 -8.89 23.40
C GLU A 86 -16.98 -8.73 24.62
N VAL A 87 -15.71 -9.10 24.47
CA VAL A 87 -14.71 -8.98 25.55
C VAL A 87 -14.36 -7.53 25.86
N ILE A 88 -14.14 -6.70 24.82
CA ILE A 88 -13.74 -5.29 24.97
C ILE A 88 -14.92 -4.42 25.44
N GLY A 89 -16.12 -4.72 24.96
CA GLY A 89 -17.31 -3.92 25.18
C GLY A 89 -17.37 -2.66 24.30
N VAL A 90 -18.59 -2.14 24.17
CA VAL A 90 -18.88 -1.04 23.23
C VAL A 90 -18.21 0.27 23.63
N ASP A 91 -18.15 0.56 24.93
CA ASP A 91 -17.64 1.85 25.41
C ASP A 91 -16.11 1.94 25.30
N ASP A 92 -15.40 0.87 25.59
CA ASP A 92 -13.95 0.80 25.41
C ASP A 92 -13.58 0.80 23.91
N MET A 93 -14.37 0.17 23.07
CA MET A 93 -14.18 0.24 21.63
C MET A 93 -14.38 1.66 21.09
N ARG A 94 -15.39 2.38 21.55
CA ARG A 94 -15.60 3.80 21.22
C ARG A 94 -14.43 4.66 21.71
N ALA A 95 -13.93 4.40 22.91
CA ALA A 95 -12.75 5.09 23.45
C ALA A 95 -11.51 4.82 22.61
N LEU A 96 -11.27 3.58 22.20
CA LEU A 96 -10.17 3.19 21.32
C LEU A 96 -10.23 3.92 19.98
N ILE A 97 -11.38 3.93 19.32
CA ILE A 97 -11.59 4.66 18.05
C ILE A 97 -11.30 6.15 18.23
N ARG A 98 -11.79 6.76 19.28
CA ARG A 98 -11.57 8.18 19.58
C ARG A 98 -10.10 8.49 19.80
N ILE A 99 -9.38 7.67 20.58
CA ILE A 99 -7.96 7.84 20.86
C ILE A 99 -7.15 7.65 19.57
N THR A 100 -7.41 6.58 18.81
CA THR A 100 -6.71 6.28 17.55
C THR A 100 -6.88 7.43 16.54
N ARG A 101 -8.09 7.98 16.42
CA ARG A 101 -8.33 9.14 15.54
C ARG A 101 -7.49 10.34 15.94
N ARG A 102 -7.43 10.69 17.23
CA ARG A 102 -6.59 11.79 17.72
C ARG A 102 -5.10 11.57 17.45
N VAL A 103 -4.62 10.32 17.55
CA VAL A 103 -3.24 9.98 17.21
C VAL A 103 -2.99 10.15 15.71
N LEU A 104 -3.90 9.70 14.86
CA LEU A 104 -3.78 9.88 13.41
C LEU A 104 -3.77 11.35 13.01
N ASP A 105 -4.72 12.15 13.53
CA ASP A 105 -4.78 13.60 13.29
C ASP A 105 -3.47 14.30 13.71
N PHE A 106 -2.90 13.89 14.86
CA PHE A 106 -1.60 14.39 15.28
C PHE A 106 -0.47 13.98 14.32
N CYS A 107 -0.41 12.72 13.90
CA CYS A 107 0.59 12.23 12.96
C CYS A 107 0.49 12.95 11.60
N GLU A 108 -0.70 13.13 11.06
CA GLU A 108 -0.94 13.88 9.82
C GLU A 108 -0.45 15.33 9.94
N SER A 109 -0.82 16.03 11.05
CA SER A 109 -0.39 17.41 11.28
C SER A 109 1.14 17.56 11.38
N LYS A 110 1.84 16.53 11.87
CA LYS A 110 3.29 16.51 11.96
C LYS A 110 3.96 16.10 10.66
N HIS A 111 3.36 15.18 9.91
CA HIS A 111 3.86 14.77 8.61
C HIS A 111 3.95 15.97 7.65
N ASP A 112 2.93 16.81 7.61
CA ASP A 112 2.93 18.04 6.79
C ASP A 112 4.00 19.02 7.26
N ALA A 113 4.18 19.17 8.58
CA ALA A 113 5.18 20.07 9.15
C ALA A 113 6.63 19.60 8.94
N TYR A 114 6.88 18.28 9.12
CA TYR A 114 8.21 17.70 8.94
C TYR A 114 8.54 17.42 7.47
N GLY A 115 7.58 17.01 6.66
CA GLY A 115 7.74 16.81 5.22
C GLY A 115 8.17 18.10 4.51
N SER A 116 7.53 19.21 4.83
CA SER A 116 7.91 20.53 4.31
C SER A 116 9.32 20.94 4.74
N LYS A 117 9.71 20.65 5.99
CA LYS A 117 11.05 20.99 6.51
C LYS A 117 12.16 20.17 5.84
N ILE A 118 11.95 18.87 5.63
CA ILE A 118 12.92 18.00 4.95
C ILE A 118 13.12 18.43 3.49
N MET A 119 12.05 18.83 2.82
CA MET A 119 12.13 19.35 1.45
C MET A 119 12.95 20.67 1.37
N ILE A 120 12.77 21.57 2.33
CA ILE A 120 13.51 22.85 2.39
C ILE A 120 14.99 22.58 2.70
N ASP A 121 15.30 21.71 3.65
CA ASP A 121 16.68 21.38 4.03
C ASP A 121 17.44 20.66 2.90
N ASN A 122 16.75 19.81 2.12
CA ASN A 122 17.35 19.16 0.94
C ASN A 122 17.60 20.16 -0.21
N ALA A 123 16.68 21.07 -0.47
CA ALA A 123 16.87 22.09 -1.49
C ALA A 123 18.03 23.04 -1.14
N ALA A 124 18.17 23.43 0.13
CA ALA A 124 19.27 24.25 0.60
C ALA A 124 20.63 23.56 0.51
N ASN A 125 20.68 22.22 0.70
CA ASN A 125 21.89 21.42 0.53
C ASN A 125 22.28 21.21 -0.94
N GLU A 126 21.35 21.11 -1.84
CA GLU A 126 21.62 21.02 -3.28
C GLU A 126 22.19 22.32 -3.83
N GLU A 127 21.67 23.49 -3.40
CA GLU A 127 22.23 24.80 -3.79
C GLU A 127 23.64 25.04 -3.25
N MET A 128 24.02 24.48 -2.09
CA MET A 128 25.37 24.58 -1.53
C MET A 128 26.38 23.64 -2.22
N SER A 129 25.95 22.56 -2.85
CA SER A 129 26.83 21.62 -3.56
C SER A 129 27.27 22.15 -4.94
N ASP A 130 26.52 23.08 -5.52
CA ASP A 130 26.80 23.67 -6.85
C ASP A 130 27.66 24.96 -6.80
N MET A 131 28.14 25.39 -5.63
CA MET A 131 29.08 26.52 -5.56
C MET A 131 30.46 26.10 -6.02
N PRO A 132 31.03 26.72 -7.08
CA PRO A 132 32.36 26.39 -7.54
C PRO A 132 33.38 26.75 -6.46
N SER A 133 34.21 25.77 -6.06
CA SER A 133 35.33 25.95 -5.16
C SER A 133 36.28 27.01 -5.74
N LYS A 134 36.37 28.17 -5.13
CA LYS A 134 37.40 29.17 -5.46
C LYS A 134 38.77 28.56 -5.16
N GLN A 135 39.47 28.18 -6.22
CA GLN A 135 40.87 27.88 -6.15
C GLN A 135 41.61 29.15 -5.67
N SER A 136 42.15 29.07 -4.47
CA SER A 136 43.16 30.04 -3.99
C SER A 136 44.45 29.83 -4.77
N ALA A 137 44.71 30.69 -5.74
CA ALA A 137 46.00 30.84 -6.35
C ALA A 137 46.99 31.32 -5.27
N GLY A 138 47.84 30.42 -4.80
CA GLY A 138 48.99 30.76 -3.96
C GLY A 138 50.06 31.41 -4.82
N GLU A 139 50.23 32.69 -4.67
CA GLU A 139 51.32 33.45 -5.23
C GLU A 139 52.55 33.20 -4.36
N VAL A 140 53.52 32.44 -4.93
CA VAL A 140 54.83 32.22 -4.30
C VAL A 140 55.70 33.41 -4.66
N LEU A 141 56.09 34.22 -3.68
CA LEU A 141 57.09 35.25 -3.78
C LEU A 141 58.51 34.60 -3.70
N PRO A 142 59.48 34.97 -4.55
CA PRO A 142 60.84 34.49 -4.45
C PRO A 142 61.59 35.21 -3.36
N CYS A 143 62.42 34.46 -2.60
CA CYS A 143 63.43 34.99 -1.70
C CYS A 143 64.60 35.51 -2.50
N GLU A 144 65.04 36.73 -2.20
CA GLU A 144 66.45 37.16 -2.19
C GLU A 144 66.92 37.34 -0.77
#